data_fc576b70c0fd2781c948ea6c761e8008
#
_entry.id   fc576b70c0fd2781c948ea6c761e8008
#
_cell.length_a   1.000
_cell.length_b   1.000
_cell.length_c   1.000
_cell.angle_alpha   90.00
_cell.angle_beta   90.00
_cell.angle_gamma   90.00
#
_symmetry.space_group_name_H-M   'P 1'
#
loop_
_entity.id
_entity.type
_entity.pdbx_description
1 polymer ?
#
loop_
_entity_poly.entity_id
_entity_poly.type
_entity_poly.pdbx_seq_one_letter_code
_entity_poly.pdbx_strand_id
1 'polypeptide(L)'
;GGMKRRIDLAAGLLHLPKVLILDEPTVGLDIESRNIIWQLLKDLKNDGMTIILSSHYLDEIDKLADSLVIIDDGKVIAQGTPAQLKNKLGGDRITLKVREFSTHEESKKISEILSSINGISQIIINKAQGYSINFVVDKEKDLLTKLKVELAFSKFEIFSLAQSQPSLDDVYLQATGKTLLDAEISMTGKRDLKKESKQSMR
;
A
#
# COMPACT_ATOMS: atom_id res chain seq x y z
N GLY A 1 -25.23 -2.92 -2.87
CA GLY A 1 -24.08 -2.02 -3.20
C GLY A 1 -23.71 -2.02 -4.68
N GLY A 2 -23.38 -3.14 -5.28
CA GLY A 2 -22.82 -3.22 -6.64
C GLY A 2 -23.74 -2.71 -7.75
N MET A 3 -25.03 -3.02 -7.70
CA MET A 3 -25.99 -2.55 -8.70
C MET A 3 -26.15 -1.03 -8.70
N LYS A 4 -26.20 -0.39 -7.51
CA LYS A 4 -26.28 1.06 -7.39
C LYS A 4 -25.05 1.74 -8.04
N ARG A 5 -23.83 1.24 -7.77
CA ARG A 5 -22.60 1.77 -8.38
C ARG A 5 -22.58 1.66 -9.91
N ARG A 6 -23.09 0.54 -10.45
CA ARG A 6 -23.22 0.38 -11.91
C ARG A 6 -24.20 1.37 -12.52
N ILE A 7 -25.30 1.66 -11.83
CA ILE A 7 -26.30 2.66 -12.26
C ILE A 7 -25.69 4.06 -12.21
N ASP A 8 -24.96 4.41 -11.14
CA ASP A 8 -24.31 5.71 -11.02
C ASP A 8 -23.27 5.92 -12.13
N LEU A 9 -22.48 4.89 -12.45
CA LEU A 9 -21.54 4.92 -13.58
C LEU A 9 -22.26 5.07 -14.94
N ALA A 10 -23.32 4.28 -15.16
CA ALA A 10 -24.12 4.35 -16.39
C ALA A 10 -24.73 5.74 -16.58
N ALA A 11 -25.26 6.35 -15.51
CA ALA A 11 -25.79 7.71 -15.55
C ALA A 11 -24.71 8.74 -15.92
N GLY A 12 -23.50 8.62 -15.39
CA GLY A 12 -22.37 9.48 -15.74
C GLY A 12 -21.89 9.32 -17.18
N LEU A 13 -22.15 8.18 -17.82
CA LEU A 13 -21.71 7.86 -19.19
C LEU A 13 -22.76 8.22 -20.26
N LEU A 14 -23.99 8.55 -19.89
CA LEU A 14 -25.09 8.79 -20.82
C LEU A 14 -24.79 9.83 -21.91
N HIS A 15 -23.96 10.85 -21.61
CA HIS A 15 -23.60 11.94 -22.54
C HIS A 15 -22.22 11.76 -23.15
N LEU A 16 -21.62 10.59 -23.04
CA LEU A 16 -20.30 10.26 -23.59
C LEU A 16 -19.24 11.34 -23.26
N PRO A 17 -18.97 11.62 -21.98
CA PRO A 17 -18.07 12.69 -21.58
C PRO A 17 -16.64 12.38 -22.04
N LYS A 18 -15.87 13.43 -22.34
CA LYS A 18 -14.43 13.28 -22.62
C LYS A 18 -13.61 13.02 -21.36
N VAL A 19 -14.11 13.46 -20.21
CA VAL A 19 -13.47 13.32 -18.90
C VAL A 19 -14.48 12.77 -17.92
N LEU A 20 -14.15 11.66 -17.27
CA LEU A 20 -14.95 11.01 -16.22
C LEU A 20 -14.20 11.14 -14.89
N ILE A 21 -14.87 11.67 -13.87
CA ILE A 21 -14.31 11.82 -12.51
C ILE A 21 -15.04 10.87 -11.59
N LEU A 22 -14.31 10.00 -10.90
CA LEU A 22 -14.83 8.96 -10.03
C LEU A 22 -14.20 9.06 -8.64
N ASP A 23 -15.06 9.10 -7.62
CA ASP A 23 -14.62 9.08 -6.23
C ASP A 23 -14.92 7.70 -5.63
N GLU A 24 -13.85 6.95 -5.32
CA GLU A 24 -13.91 5.61 -4.73
C GLU A 24 -14.89 4.66 -5.45
N PRO A 25 -14.71 4.41 -6.78
CA PRO A 25 -15.74 3.76 -7.59
C PRO A 25 -16.02 2.31 -7.19
N THR A 26 -15.11 1.62 -6.54
CA THR A 26 -15.21 0.19 -6.20
C THR A 26 -15.38 -0.10 -4.71
N VAL A 27 -15.48 0.94 -3.88
CA VAL A 27 -15.68 0.77 -2.44
C VAL A 27 -16.99 0.04 -2.14
N GLY A 28 -16.89 -0.97 -1.26
CA GLY A 28 -18.04 -1.78 -0.82
C GLY A 28 -18.52 -2.79 -1.86
N LEU A 29 -17.77 -3.02 -2.94
CA LEU A 29 -18.02 -4.08 -3.91
C LEU A 29 -17.30 -5.37 -3.55
N ASP A 30 -17.93 -6.50 -3.87
CA ASP A 30 -17.27 -7.81 -3.91
C ASP A 30 -16.24 -7.87 -5.05
N ILE A 31 -15.37 -8.88 -4.99
CA ILE A 31 -14.25 -9.04 -5.94
C ILE A 31 -14.74 -9.13 -7.39
N GLU A 32 -15.84 -9.86 -7.63
CA GLU A 32 -16.39 -10.05 -8.97
C GLU A 32 -16.92 -8.73 -9.53
N SER A 33 -17.75 -8.02 -8.76
CA SER A 33 -18.27 -6.70 -9.12
C SER A 33 -17.15 -5.67 -9.36
N ARG A 34 -16.08 -5.70 -8.55
CA ARG A 34 -14.90 -4.85 -8.72
C ARG A 34 -14.21 -5.12 -10.06
N ASN A 35 -13.97 -6.39 -10.39
CA ASN A 35 -13.34 -6.77 -11.66
C ASN A 35 -14.15 -6.30 -12.87
N ILE A 36 -15.48 -6.35 -12.81
CA ILE A 36 -16.34 -5.86 -13.88
C ILE A 36 -16.17 -4.34 -14.07
N ILE A 37 -16.13 -3.57 -12.97
CA ILE A 37 -15.90 -2.12 -13.04
C ILE A 37 -14.50 -1.83 -13.59
N TRP A 38 -13.47 -2.53 -13.15
CA TRP A 38 -12.12 -2.36 -13.66
C TRP A 38 -12.02 -2.61 -15.17
N GLN A 39 -12.70 -3.66 -15.66
CA GLN A 39 -12.73 -3.94 -17.09
C GLN A 39 -13.43 -2.81 -17.86
N LEU A 40 -14.58 -2.36 -17.37
CA LEU A 40 -15.30 -1.23 -17.96
C LEU A 40 -14.44 0.04 -18.04
N LEU A 41 -13.72 0.39 -16.96
CA LEU A 41 -12.85 1.55 -16.94
C LEU A 41 -11.67 1.42 -17.92
N LYS A 42 -11.11 0.20 -18.07
CA LYS A 42 -10.08 -0.06 -19.08
C LYS A 42 -10.60 0.12 -20.50
N ASP A 43 -11.79 -0.40 -20.78
CA ASP A 43 -12.40 -0.30 -22.10
C ASP A 43 -12.67 1.17 -22.45
N LEU A 44 -13.27 1.94 -21.54
CA LEU A 44 -13.50 3.38 -21.72
C LEU A 44 -12.19 4.16 -21.94
N LYS A 45 -11.13 3.81 -21.20
CA LYS A 45 -9.81 4.42 -21.41
C LYS A 45 -9.24 4.09 -22.78
N ASN A 46 -9.37 2.83 -23.23
CA ASN A 46 -8.92 2.41 -24.56
C ASN A 46 -9.69 3.11 -25.68
N ASP A 47 -10.96 3.46 -25.45
CA ASP A 47 -11.80 4.25 -26.35
C ASP A 47 -11.44 5.76 -26.33
N GLY A 48 -10.41 6.15 -25.60
CA GLY A 48 -9.87 7.52 -25.56
C GLY A 48 -10.49 8.43 -24.50
N MET A 49 -11.25 7.88 -23.52
CA MET A 49 -11.80 8.66 -22.42
C MET A 49 -10.70 8.96 -21.39
N THR A 50 -10.63 10.19 -20.92
CA THR A 50 -9.79 10.56 -19.77
C THR A 50 -10.53 10.24 -18.48
N ILE A 51 -9.91 9.42 -17.61
CA ILE A 51 -10.51 9.02 -16.33
C ILE A 51 -9.64 9.54 -15.19
N ILE A 52 -10.24 10.28 -14.26
CA ILE A 52 -9.66 10.70 -12.99
C ILE A 52 -10.40 9.94 -11.90
N LEU A 53 -9.68 9.15 -11.13
CA LEU A 53 -10.30 8.40 -10.03
C LEU A 53 -9.53 8.59 -8.73
N SER A 54 -10.25 8.63 -7.61
CA SER A 54 -9.68 8.44 -6.28
C SER A 54 -9.87 6.98 -5.84
N SER A 55 -8.90 6.44 -5.14
CA SER A 55 -9.02 5.13 -4.47
C SER A 55 -8.02 5.01 -3.34
N HIS A 56 -8.40 4.32 -2.27
CA HIS A 56 -7.48 3.86 -1.24
C HIS A 56 -6.99 2.42 -1.48
N TYR A 57 -7.48 1.76 -2.53
CA TYR A 57 -7.00 0.45 -2.97
C TYR A 57 -5.83 0.62 -3.94
N LEU A 58 -4.59 0.52 -3.45
CA LEU A 58 -3.40 0.73 -4.28
C LEU A 58 -3.24 -0.35 -5.38
N ASP A 59 -3.76 -1.55 -5.17
CA ASP A 59 -3.81 -2.60 -6.19
C ASP A 59 -4.74 -2.23 -7.37
N GLU A 60 -5.81 -1.49 -7.11
CA GLU A 60 -6.69 -0.94 -8.15
C GLU A 60 -5.94 0.09 -9.00
N ILE A 61 -5.28 1.03 -8.33
CA ILE A 61 -4.48 2.07 -9.00
C ILE A 61 -3.35 1.46 -9.82
N ASP A 62 -2.65 0.47 -9.28
CA ASP A 62 -1.57 -0.23 -9.98
C ASP A 62 -2.02 -0.88 -11.29
N LYS A 63 -3.28 -1.35 -11.34
CA LYS A 63 -3.87 -2.01 -12.51
C LYS A 63 -4.50 -1.06 -13.53
N LEU A 64 -4.97 0.10 -13.11
CA LEU A 64 -5.80 0.99 -13.93
C LEU A 64 -5.08 2.26 -14.37
N ALA A 65 -4.24 2.84 -13.51
CA ALA A 65 -3.68 4.17 -13.71
C ALA A 65 -2.46 4.18 -14.65
N ASP A 66 -2.42 5.13 -15.57
CA ASP A 66 -1.22 5.46 -16.34
C ASP A 66 -0.28 6.34 -15.50
N SER A 67 -0.85 7.19 -14.65
CA SER A 67 -0.12 8.05 -13.73
C SER A 67 -0.92 8.25 -12.47
N LEU A 68 -0.24 8.43 -11.34
CA LEU A 68 -0.88 8.63 -10.05
C LEU A 68 -0.17 9.68 -9.22
N VAL A 69 -0.92 10.20 -8.27
CA VAL A 69 -0.43 11.06 -7.19
C VAL A 69 -0.85 10.45 -5.86
N ILE A 70 0.11 10.21 -4.97
CA ILE A 70 -0.17 9.76 -3.61
C ILE A 70 -0.22 10.98 -2.69
N ILE A 71 -1.32 11.11 -1.94
CA ILE A 71 -1.57 12.23 -1.03
C ILE A 71 -1.69 11.68 0.40
N ASP A 72 -0.93 12.22 1.33
CA ASP A 72 -1.04 11.94 2.77
C ASP A 72 -1.03 13.25 3.56
N ASP A 73 -1.94 13.39 4.53
CA ASP A 73 -2.15 14.61 5.33
C ASP A 73 -2.23 15.91 4.48
N GLY A 74 -2.89 15.84 3.31
CA GLY A 74 -3.08 16.98 2.40
C GLY A 74 -1.84 17.36 1.58
N LYS A 75 -0.78 16.55 1.60
CA LYS A 75 0.46 16.79 0.85
C LYS A 75 0.69 15.71 -0.18
N VAL A 76 1.19 16.10 -1.35
CA VAL A 76 1.68 15.17 -2.36
C VAL A 76 2.99 14.57 -1.86
N ILE A 77 3.01 13.24 -1.66
CA ILE A 77 4.19 12.50 -1.17
C ILE A 77 4.89 11.71 -2.28
N ALA A 78 4.17 11.34 -3.34
CA ALA A 78 4.73 10.70 -4.51
C ALA A 78 3.89 11.00 -5.75
N GLN A 79 4.55 11.07 -6.92
CA GLN A 79 3.91 11.27 -8.22
C GLN A 79 4.69 10.56 -9.31
N GLY A 80 3.99 9.95 -10.26
CA GLY A 80 4.56 9.25 -11.42
C GLY A 80 3.71 8.10 -11.92
N THR A 81 4.23 7.31 -12.83
CA THR A 81 3.59 6.05 -13.21
C THR A 81 3.77 4.99 -12.13
N PRO A 82 2.86 4.00 -12.01
CA PRO A 82 3.04 2.90 -11.05
C PRO A 82 4.42 2.23 -11.17
N ALA A 83 4.87 1.97 -12.40
CA ALA A 83 6.17 1.36 -12.65
C ALA A 83 7.34 2.24 -12.19
N GLN A 84 7.30 3.56 -12.47
CA GLN A 84 8.34 4.49 -12.03
C GLN A 84 8.45 4.54 -10.50
N LEU A 85 7.31 4.58 -9.80
CA LEU A 85 7.30 4.65 -8.35
C LEU A 85 7.82 3.36 -7.72
N LYS A 86 7.39 2.20 -8.22
CA LYS A 86 7.89 0.89 -7.75
C LYS A 86 9.38 0.72 -8.03
N ASN A 87 9.87 1.13 -9.19
CA ASN A 87 11.28 1.01 -9.55
C ASN A 87 12.20 1.90 -8.68
N LYS A 88 11.71 3.04 -8.16
CA LYS A 88 12.48 3.86 -7.21
C LYS A 88 12.79 3.16 -5.90
N LEU A 89 12.01 2.15 -5.53
CA LEU A 89 12.26 1.37 -4.32
C LEU A 89 13.51 0.50 -4.43
N GLY A 90 13.92 0.14 -5.65
CA GLY A 90 15.03 -0.80 -5.89
C GLY A 90 14.71 -2.21 -5.42
N GLY A 91 15.55 -3.18 -5.68
CA GLY A 91 15.57 -4.52 -5.09
C GLY A 91 14.24 -5.27 -4.94
N ASP A 92 14.30 -6.38 -4.24
CA ASP A 92 13.10 -7.13 -3.84
C ASP A 92 12.70 -6.78 -2.41
N ARG A 93 11.38 -6.77 -2.15
CA ARG A 93 10.84 -6.57 -0.82
C ARG A 93 10.86 -7.86 -0.04
N ILE A 94 11.35 -7.78 1.20
CA ILE A 94 11.28 -8.87 2.17
C ILE A 94 10.40 -8.45 3.34
N THR A 95 9.45 -9.30 3.69
CA THR A 95 8.72 -9.21 4.96
C THR A 95 9.18 -10.34 5.86
N LEU A 96 9.81 -10.00 6.96
CA LEU A 96 10.35 -10.93 7.95
C LEU A 96 9.50 -10.92 9.23
N LYS A 97 9.16 -12.10 9.75
CA LYS A 97 8.65 -12.31 11.11
C LYS A 97 9.46 -13.39 11.79
N VAL A 98 9.81 -13.16 13.04
CA VAL A 98 10.47 -14.18 13.91
C VAL A 98 9.44 -14.88 14.81
N ARG A 99 8.25 -14.31 14.96
CA ARG A 99 7.07 -14.89 15.65
C ARG A 99 5.80 -14.35 15.01
N GLU A 100 4.68 -14.96 15.31
CA GLU A 100 3.37 -14.46 14.86
C GLU A 100 3.11 -13.03 15.36
N PHE A 101 3.44 -12.79 16.66
CA PHE A 101 3.40 -11.47 17.29
C PHE A 101 4.75 -11.21 17.98
N SER A 102 5.64 -10.49 17.30
CA SER A 102 6.92 -10.06 17.87
C SER A 102 6.70 -8.88 18.81
N THR A 103 7.65 -8.67 19.74
CA THR A 103 7.67 -7.43 20.52
C THR A 103 8.39 -6.32 19.77
N HIS A 104 8.15 -5.09 20.17
CA HIS A 104 8.86 -3.95 19.59
C HIS A 104 10.39 -4.04 19.80
N GLU A 105 10.80 -4.53 20.97
CA GLU A 105 12.23 -4.69 21.32
C GLU A 105 12.90 -5.78 20.46
N GLU A 106 12.24 -6.92 20.25
CA GLU A 106 12.75 -7.96 19.35
C GLU A 106 12.94 -7.43 17.95
N SER A 107 11.92 -6.74 17.40
CA SER A 107 11.98 -6.17 16.05
C SER A 107 13.05 -5.09 15.92
N LYS A 108 13.29 -4.31 16.98
CA LYS A 108 14.37 -3.32 17.00
C LYS A 108 15.75 -3.98 16.93
N LYS A 109 16.01 -5.02 17.74
CA LYS A 109 17.26 -5.78 17.70
C LYS A 109 17.52 -6.39 16.33
N ILE A 110 16.47 -6.96 15.71
CA ILE A 110 16.58 -7.54 14.36
C ILE A 110 16.86 -6.44 13.33
N SER A 111 16.21 -5.28 13.44
CA SER A 111 16.47 -4.14 12.57
C SER A 111 17.93 -3.66 12.65
N GLU A 112 18.54 -3.69 13.85
CA GLU A 112 19.96 -3.37 14.06
C GLU A 112 20.86 -4.40 13.36
N ILE A 113 20.56 -5.70 13.48
CA ILE A 113 21.28 -6.78 12.78
C ILE A 113 21.16 -6.59 11.27
N LEU A 114 19.94 -6.36 10.75
CA LEU A 114 19.70 -6.14 9.33
C LEU A 114 20.47 -4.94 8.78
N SER A 115 20.58 -3.87 9.56
CA SER A 115 21.32 -2.66 9.18
C SER A 115 22.82 -2.87 9.01
N SER A 116 23.37 -3.93 9.62
CA SER A 116 24.80 -4.29 9.48
C SER A 116 25.09 -5.11 8.21
N ILE A 117 24.08 -5.60 7.52
CA ILE A 117 24.24 -6.46 6.34
C ILE A 117 24.25 -5.58 5.08
N ASN A 118 25.35 -5.61 4.34
CA ASN A 118 25.45 -4.90 3.06
C ASN A 118 24.42 -5.43 2.06
N GLY A 119 23.77 -4.53 1.32
CA GLY A 119 22.72 -4.87 0.35
C GLY A 119 21.32 -4.95 0.96
N ILE A 120 21.16 -4.64 2.25
CA ILE A 120 19.86 -4.43 2.91
C ILE A 120 19.65 -2.92 3.12
N SER A 121 18.49 -2.45 2.77
CA SER A 121 18.12 -1.04 2.89
C SER A 121 16.63 -0.87 3.25
N GLN A 122 16.20 0.36 3.55
CA GLN A 122 14.79 0.72 3.79
C GLN A 122 14.11 -0.16 4.84
N ILE A 123 14.76 -0.38 5.99
CA ILE A 123 14.23 -1.23 7.06
C ILE A 123 13.12 -0.49 7.81
N ILE A 124 11.93 -1.06 7.83
CA ILE A 124 10.74 -0.49 8.48
C ILE A 124 10.07 -1.55 9.35
N ILE A 125 9.83 -1.21 10.62
CA ILE A 125 9.08 -2.05 11.56
C ILE A 125 7.60 -1.72 11.45
N ASN A 126 6.79 -2.71 11.04
CA ASN A 126 5.34 -2.54 10.85
C ASN A 126 4.58 -2.99 12.10
N LYS A 127 4.14 -2.03 12.92
CA LYS A 127 3.41 -2.27 14.17
C LYS A 127 2.05 -2.93 13.92
N ALA A 128 1.31 -2.51 12.89
CA ALA A 128 -0.02 -3.03 12.59
C ALA A 128 -0.01 -4.49 12.16
N GLN A 129 1.13 -4.99 11.65
CA GLN A 129 1.32 -6.37 11.25
C GLN A 129 2.12 -7.19 12.28
N GLY A 130 1.92 -6.95 13.57
CA GLY A 130 2.57 -7.71 14.65
C GLY A 130 4.08 -7.48 14.70
N TYR A 131 4.53 -6.26 14.48
CA TYR A 131 5.93 -5.86 14.43
C TYR A 131 6.76 -6.62 13.39
N SER A 132 6.16 -6.99 12.25
CA SER A 132 6.92 -7.50 11.11
C SER A 132 7.94 -6.47 10.63
N ILE A 133 9.03 -6.96 10.03
CA ILE A 133 10.09 -6.10 9.53
C ILE A 133 10.07 -6.17 8.01
N ASN A 134 9.86 -5.02 7.38
CA ASN A 134 9.89 -4.87 5.93
C ASN A 134 11.21 -4.20 5.54
N PHE A 135 11.89 -4.73 4.54
CA PHE A 135 13.13 -4.18 4.04
C PHE A 135 13.35 -4.52 2.56
N VAL A 136 14.26 -3.82 1.91
CA VAL A 136 14.66 -4.07 0.54
C VAL A 136 15.98 -4.81 0.52
N VAL A 137 16.08 -5.82 -0.34
CA VAL A 137 17.32 -6.52 -0.63
C VAL A 137 17.75 -6.28 -2.06
N ASP A 138 19.03 -6.00 -2.27
CA ASP A 138 19.59 -5.96 -3.60
C ASP A 138 19.53 -7.36 -4.23
N LYS A 139 19.44 -7.43 -5.56
CA LYS A 139 19.31 -8.70 -6.32
C LYS A 139 20.55 -9.59 -6.30
N GLU A 140 21.32 -9.57 -5.23
CA GLU A 140 22.45 -10.50 -5.02
C GLU A 140 21.93 -11.87 -4.58
N LYS A 141 22.36 -12.93 -5.29
CA LYS A 141 21.86 -14.30 -5.11
C LYS A 141 22.04 -14.88 -3.69
N ASP A 142 23.01 -14.40 -2.91
CA ASP A 142 23.38 -15.00 -1.61
C ASP A 142 22.89 -14.21 -0.39
N LEU A 143 22.20 -13.08 -0.58
CA LEU A 143 21.87 -12.19 0.51
C LEU A 143 20.87 -12.82 1.50
N LEU A 144 19.89 -13.57 0.99
CA LEU A 144 18.92 -14.28 1.83
C LEU A 144 19.58 -15.40 2.66
N THR A 145 20.60 -16.04 2.12
CA THR A 145 21.36 -17.06 2.86
C THR A 145 22.17 -16.42 3.98
N LYS A 146 22.86 -15.30 3.70
CA LYS A 146 23.58 -14.51 4.72
C LYS A 146 22.64 -14.05 5.84
N LEU A 147 21.48 -13.53 5.47
CA LEU A 147 20.44 -13.13 6.42
C LEU A 147 20.01 -14.26 7.37
N LYS A 148 19.73 -15.45 6.83
CA LYS A 148 19.33 -16.61 7.64
C LYS A 148 20.45 -17.00 8.62
N VAL A 149 21.69 -16.97 8.20
CA VAL A 149 22.84 -17.30 9.03
C VAL A 149 23.00 -16.29 10.17
N GLU A 150 22.95 -14.99 9.89
CA GLU A 150 23.09 -13.93 10.90
C GLU A 150 21.97 -13.97 11.95
N LEU A 151 20.73 -14.20 11.53
CA LEU A 151 19.61 -14.33 12.45
C LEU A 151 19.73 -15.58 13.33
N ALA A 152 20.19 -16.70 12.77
CA ALA A 152 20.43 -17.93 13.52
C ALA A 152 21.54 -17.76 14.57
N PHE A 153 22.64 -17.08 14.23
CA PHE A 153 23.70 -16.73 15.20
C PHE A 153 23.16 -15.88 16.35
N SER A 154 22.22 -14.99 16.08
CA SER A 154 21.57 -14.12 17.06
C SER A 154 20.43 -14.80 17.82
N LYS A 155 20.25 -16.11 17.66
CA LYS A 155 19.19 -16.92 18.29
C LYS A 155 17.75 -16.51 17.92
N PHE A 156 17.57 -15.89 16.75
CA PHE A 156 16.27 -15.61 16.19
C PHE A 156 15.89 -16.69 15.17
N GLU A 157 14.79 -17.39 15.40
CA GLU A 157 14.22 -18.31 14.43
C GLU A 157 13.28 -17.54 13.48
N ILE A 158 13.39 -17.82 12.19
CA ILE A 158 12.51 -17.20 11.19
C ILE A 158 11.17 -17.94 11.21
N PHE A 159 10.13 -17.26 11.67
CA PHE A 159 8.75 -17.76 11.61
C PHE A 159 8.17 -17.64 10.19
N SER A 160 8.40 -16.50 9.53
CA SER A 160 7.93 -16.25 8.17
C SER A 160 8.89 -15.30 7.46
N LEU A 161 9.20 -15.64 6.21
CA LEU A 161 9.97 -14.80 5.30
C LEU A 161 9.27 -14.82 3.94
N ALA A 162 8.68 -13.69 3.54
CA ALA A 162 8.03 -13.50 2.26
C ALA A 162 8.85 -12.55 1.40
N GLN A 163 9.11 -12.95 0.17
CA GLN A 163 9.77 -12.12 -0.85
C GLN A 163 8.75 -11.73 -1.91
N SER A 164 8.70 -10.48 -2.28
CA SER A 164 7.79 -9.95 -3.28
C SER A 164 8.47 -8.88 -4.14
N GLN A 165 7.94 -8.65 -5.32
CA GLN A 165 8.30 -7.46 -6.09
C GLN A 165 7.71 -6.22 -5.39
N PRO A 166 8.34 -5.04 -5.55
CA PRO A 166 7.82 -3.79 -4.99
C PRO A 166 6.38 -3.52 -5.44
N SER A 167 5.53 -3.11 -4.50
CA SER A 167 4.15 -2.70 -4.71
C SER A 167 3.96 -1.20 -4.48
N LEU A 168 2.80 -0.65 -4.80
CA LEU A 168 2.47 0.73 -4.44
C LEU A 168 2.26 0.90 -2.93
N ASP A 169 1.85 -0.16 -2.20
CA ASP A 169 1.81 -0.18 -0.73
C ASP A 169 3.19 0.05 -0.14
N ASP A 170 4.22 -0.54 -0.75
CA ASP A 170 5.61 -0.33 -0.33
C ASP A 170 6.07 1.11 -0.60
N VAL A 171 5.65 1.72 -1.71
CA VAL A 171 5.91 3.14 -2.00
C VAL A 171 5.29 4.02 -0.91
N TYR A 172 4.03 3.75 -0.53
CA TYR A 172 3.34 4.47 0.52
C TYR A 172 4.04 4.29 1.88
N LEU A 173 4.35 3.05 2.24
CA LEU A 173 5.04 2.70 3.49
C LEU A 173 6.40 3.39 3.59
N GLN A 174 7.19 3.41 2.51
CA GLN A 174 8.49 4.08 2.47
C GLN A 174 8.35 5.60 2.65
N ALA A 175 7.37 6.21 1.98
CA ALA A 175 7.20 7.67 2.00
C ALA A 175 6.65 8.20 3.32
N THR A 176 5.85 7.39 4.05
CA THR A 176 5.12 7.83 5.25
C THR A 176 5.59 7.15 6.54
N GLY A 177 6.30 6.01 6.44
CA GLY A 177 6.66 5.17 7.59
C GLY A 177 5.48 4.40 8.20
N LYS A 178 4.31 4.41 7.58
CA LYS A 178 3.07 3.76 8.06
C LYS A 178 2.37 3.03 6.91
N THR A 179 1.58 2.01 7.22
CA THR A 179 0.73 1.36 6.22
C THR A 179 -0.54 2.17 5.96
N LEU A 180 -1.23 1.90 4.85
CA LEU A 180 -2.56 2.49 4.61
C LEU A 180 -3.53 2.17 5.75
N LEU A 181 -3.49 0.96 6.28
CA LEU A 181 -4.33 0.57 7.43
C LEU A 181 -4.04 1.44 8.67
N ASP A 182 -2.77 1.70 8.98
CA ASP A 182 -2.39 2.61 10.07
C ASP A 182 -2.92 4.03 9.84
N ALA A 183 -2.86 4.50 8.61
CA ALA A 183 -3.38 5.81 8.22
C ALA A 183 -4.90 5.89 8.40
N GLU A 184 -5.64 4.88 7.96
CA GLU A 184 -7.10 4.80 8.11
C GLU A 184 -7.53 4.76 9.58
N ILE A 185 -6.87 3.94 10.41
CA ILE A 185 -7.12 3.86 11.85
C ILE A 185 -6.88 5.23 12.51
N SER A 186 -5.78 5.90 12.16
CA SER A 186 -5.45 7.22 12.70
C SER A 186 -6.47 8.30 12.30
N MET A 187 -7.01 8.24 11.09
CA MET A 187 -8.03 9.16 10.60
C MET A 187 -9.40 8.91 11.26
N THR A 188 -9.76 7.67 11.49
CA THR A 188 -11.03 7.30 12.16
C THR A 188 -11.02 7.83 13.59
N GLY A 189 -9.96 7.61 14.35
CA GLY A 189 -9.81 8.17 15.71
C GLY A 189 -9.87 9.71 15.75
N LYS A 190 -9.27 10.41 14.79
CA LYS A 190 -9.36 11.87 14.67
C LYS A 190 -10.78 12.36 14.33
N ARG A 191 -11.57 11.60 13.57
CA ARG A 191 -12.98 11.93 13.23
C ARG A 191 -13.90 11.78 14.43
N ASP A 192 -13.70 10.76 15.26
CA ASP A 192 -14.51 10.54 16.45
C ASP A 192 -14.24 11.63 17.51
N LEU A 193 -12.99 11.99 17.75
CA LEU A 193 -12.62 13.12 18.63
C LEU A 193 -13.22 14.46 18.17
N LYS A 194 -13.27 14.72 16.84
CA LYS A 194 -13.93 15.91 16.30
C LYS A 194 -15.46 15.89 16.44
N LYS A 195 -16.09 14.72 16.43
CA LYS A 195 -17.53 14.59 16.68
C LYS A 195 -17.84 14.83 18.16
N GLU A 196 -17.07 14.25 19.07
CA GLU A 196 -17.22 14.45 20.52
C GLU A 196 -17.02 15.91 20.91
N SER A 197 -15.98 16.60 20.38
CA SER A 197 -15.76 18.02 20.66
C SER A 197 -16.88 18.93 20.13
N LYS A 198 -17.55 18.58 19.02
CA LYS A 198 -18.72 19.30 18.51
C LYS A 198 -19.99 19.03 19.30
N GLN A 199 -20.13 17.88 19.96
CA GLN A 199 -21.25 17.57 20.84
C GLN A 199 -21.10 18.24 22.21
N SER A 200 -19.89 18.40 22.71
CA SER A 200 -19.63 19.08 23.99
C SER A 200 -19.72 20.61 23.92
N MET A 201 -19.79 21.18 22.70
CA MET A 201 -19.96 22.62 22.48
C MET A 201 -21.44 23.04 22.19
N ARG A 202 -22.38 22.10 22.28
CA ARG A 202 -23.84 22.35 22.19
C ARG A 202 -24.51 22.10 23.53
#